data_da0ae4b8f628f45df1c7c5753682d8ac
#
_entry.id   da0ae4b8f628f45df1c7c5753682d8ac
#
_cell.length_a   1.000
_cell.length_b   1.000
_cell.length_c   1.000
_cell.angle_alpha   90.00
_cell.angle_beta   90.00
_cell.angle_gamma   90.00
#
_symmetry.space_group_name_H-M   'P 1'
#
loop_
_entity.id
_entity.type
_entity.pdbx_description
1 polymer ?
#
loop_
_entity_poly.entity_id
_entity_poly.type
_entity_poly.pdbx_seq_one_letter_code
_entity_poly.pdbx_strand_id
1 'polypeptide(L)'
;MNELLNRLKNSVNLQILNKVNSALLEQFKFVPISVKDNYLFVAINSSSDKDIINHKLKEFYPQQVKFIQVPDQDLFDLIKSLKAEMQKDSSDDGTSKQVKLGELLIQKGYINDVQLLQALAESKRQKIPIGSTLFKLGFITLEQLKEILHLQTGYDLVTPEQLASQDKFIKILPEDFIKTNKIIPISSDGKTLILGVVTPVKPDVLKDIIYLTGQNPKQLLMTHYEFQNCLNTFFSEQKKETEKVIK
;
A
#
# COMPACT_ATOMS: atom_id res chain seq x y z
N MET A 1 23.04 16.20 -15.50
CA MET A 1 22.60 15.59 -14.21
C MET A 1 23.17 16.47 -13.11
N ASN A 2 22.33 16.93 -12.17
CA ASN A 2 22.72 17.93 -11.18
C ASN A 2 23.76 17.34 -10.20
N GLU A 3 24.85 18.08 -9.90
CA GLU A 3 25.93 17.64 -9.00
C GLU A 3 25.39 17.28 -7.59
N LEU A 4 24.38 18.01 -7.12
CA LEU A 4 23.69 17.76 -5.86
C LEU A 4 23.00 16.39 -5.86
N LEU A 5 22.31 16.05 -6.95
CA LEU A 5 21.61 14.77 -7.09
C LEU A 5 22.60 13.59 -7.04
N ASN A 6 23.74 13.70 -7.71
CA ASN A 6 24.79 12.66 -7.68
C ASN A 6 25.39 12.51 -6.28
N ARG A 7 25.65 13.61 -5.58
CA ARG A 7 26.16 13.58 -4.18
C ARG A 7 25.13 12.94 -3.25
N LEU A 8 23.86 13.29 -3.33
CA LEU A 8 22.79 12.71 -2.53
C LEU A 8 22.67 11.22 -2.82
N LYS A 9 22.64 10.82 -4.09
CA LYS A 9 22.53 9.41 -4.48
C LYS A 9 23.68 8.57 -3.92
N ASN A 10 24.91 9.05 -4.02
CA ASN A 10 26.09 8.35 -3.49
C ASN A 10 26.15 8.34 -1.96
N SER A 11 25.39 9.21 -1.29
CA SER A 11 25.30 9.28 0.16
C SER A 11 24.17 8.41 0.73
N VAL A 12 23.27 7.88 -0.11
CA VAL A 12 22.18 7.01 0.34
C VAL A 12 22.72 5.65 0.73
N ASN A 13 22.47 5.29 2.00
CA ASN A 13 22.80 3.95 2.49
C ASN A 13 21.62 3.00 2.18
N LEU A 14 21.86 2.05 1.28
CA LEU A 14 20.83 1.09 0.85
C LEU A 14 20.30 0.22 1.99
N GLN A 15 21.13 -0.09 3.01
CA GLN A 15 20.67 -0.83 4.20
C GLN A 15 19.64 -0.02 5.02
N ILE A 16 19.80 1.30 5.04
CA ILE A 16 18.83 2.20 5.66
C ILE A 16 17.59 2.29 4.76
N LEU A 17 17.78 2.55 3.48
CA LEU A 17 16.68 2.70 2.52
C LEU A 17 15.77 1.45 2.47
N ASN A 18 16.36 0.25 2.53
CA ASN A 18 15.64 -1.02 2.46
C ASN A 18 14.72 -1.30 3.67
N LYS A 19 14.85 -0.56 4.77
CA LYS A 19 13.91 -0.63 5.90
C LYS A 19 12.61 0.13 5.63
N VAL A 20 12.62 1.03 4.65
CA VAL A 20 11.45 1.86 4.30
C VAL A 20 10.89 1.40 2.97
N ASN A 21 9.58 1.19 2.92
CA ASN A 21 8.89 0.82 1.69
C ASN A 21 9.00 1.93 0.63
N SER A 22 9.30 1.56 -0.62
CA SER A 22 9.39 2.50 -1.74
C SER A 22 8.10 3.30 -1.97
N ALA A 23 6.93 2.76 -1.62
CA ALA A 23 5.66 3.47 -1.68
C ALA A 23 5.59 4.65 -0.70
N LEU A 24 6.18 4.51 0.50
CA LEU A 24 6.26 5.60 1.49
C LEU A 24 7.11 6.76 0.99
N LEU A 25 8.20 6.48 0.26
CA LEU A 25 9.08 7.50 -0.30
C LEU A 25 8.33 8.42 -1.27
N GLU A 26 7.46 7.83 -2.11
CA GLU A 26 6.65 8.59 -3.07
C GLU A 26 5.48 9.31 -2.40
N GLN A 27 4.78 8.61 -1.52
CA GLN A 27 3.57 9.13 -0.87
C GLN A 27 3.88 10.35 0.00
N PHE A 28 4.96 10.28 0.80
CA PHE A 28 5.32 11.34 1.75
C PHE A 28 6.50 12.20 1.26
N LYS A 29 7.03 11.93 0.06
CA LYS A 29 8.09 12.70 -0.60
C LYS A 29 9.31 12.90 0.31
N PHE A 30 9.94 11.80 0.70
CA PHE A 30 11.17 11.82 1.49
C PHE A 30 12.11 10.68 1.09
N VAL A 31 13.40 10.82 1.39
CA VAL A 31 14.41 9.77 1.21
C VAL A 31 15.32 9.71 2.44
N PRO A 32 15.36 8.59 3.20
CA PRO A 32 16.36 8.39 4.23
C PRO A 32 17.74 8.23 3.57
N ILE A 33 18.72 9.03 4.00
CA ILE A 33 20.04 9.07 3.36
C ILE A 33 21.05 8.25 4.17
N SER A 34 21.26 8.61 5.42
CA SER A 34 22.31 8.00 6.26
C SER A 34 22.02 8.19 7.75
N VAL A 35 22.65 7.36 8.57
CA VAL A 35 22.70 7.57 10.03
C VAL A 35 24.12 7.99 10.41
N LYS A 36 24.26 9.13 11.06
CA LYS A 36 25.52 9.64 11.58
C LYS A 36 25.29 10.36 12.92
N ASP A 37 26.20 10.15 13.87
CA ASP A 37 26.16 10.81 15.20
C ASP A 37 24.78 10.68 15.90
N ASN A 38 24.17 9.51 15.83
CA ASN A 38 22.84 9.18 16.35
C ASN A 38 21.68 9.99 15.71
N TYR A 39 21.89 10.55 14.51
CA TYR A 39 20.86 11.21 13.72
C TYR A 39 20.59 10.48 12.42
N LEU A 40 19.31 10.31 12.07
CA LEU A 40 18.88 9.89 10.74
C LEU A 40 18.73 11.14 9.86
N PHE A 41 19.51 11.23 8.80
CA PHE A 41 19.39 12.30 7.79
C PHE A 41 18.41 11.90 6.73
N VAL A 42 17.43 12.79 6.46
CA VAL A 42 16.31 12.54 5.55
C VAL A 42 16.17 13.70 4.58
N ALA A 43 16.28 13.42 3.28
CA ALA A 43 15.97 14.41 2.24
C ALA A 43 14.46 14.58 2.11
N ILE A 44 14.01 15.82 2.03
CA ILE A 44 12.61 16.23 1.85
C ILE A 44 12.53 17.40 0.88
N ASN A 45 11.34 17.69 0.37
CA ASN A 45 11.08 18.90 -0.42
C ASN A 45 10.13 19.88 0.30
N SER A 46 9.73 20.93 -0.40
CA SER A 46 8.85 21.97 0.14
C SER A 46 7.44 21.46 0.47
N SER A 47 6.98 20.40 -0.19
CA SER A 47 5.64 19.81 0.00
C SER A 47 5.62 18.63 0.97
N SER A 48 6.76 18.28 1.58
CA SER A 48 6.87 17.18 2.54
C SER A 48 6.39 17.61 3.93
N ASP A 49 5.54 16.79 4.56
CA ASP A 49 5.09 16.99 5.93
C ASP A 49 6.08 16.34 6.92
N LYS A 50 6.85 17.20 7.63
CA LYS A 50 7.90 16.77 8.56
C LYS A 50 7.37 15.97 9.75
N ASP A 51 6.19 16.31 10.25
CA ASP A 51 5.62 15.69 11.44
C ASP A 51 5.12 14.28 11.11
N ILE A 52 4.45 14.12 9.98
CA ILE A 52 4.02 12.83 9.47
C ILE A 52 5.24 11.94 9.17
N ILE A 53 6.25 12.47 8.48
CA ILE A 53 7.48 11.71 8.14
C ILE A 53 8.21 11.28 9.42
N ASN A 54 8.36 12.19 10.39
CA ASN A 54 9.03 11.89 11.65
C ASN A 54 8.28 10.79 12.45
N HIS A 55 6.95 10.87 12.48
CA HIS A 55 6.12 9.84 13.12
C HIS A 55 6.30 8.47 12.44
N LYS A 56 6.22 8.42 11.10
CA LYS A 56 6.40 7.19 10.32
C LYS A 56 7.81 6.60 10.46
N LEU A 57 8.85 7.44 10.49
CA LEU A 57 10.22 6.97 10.61
C LEU A 57 10.58 6.43 12.00
N LYS A 58 9.90 6.88 13.06
CA LYS A 58 10.11 6.35 14.43
C LYS A 58 9.84 4.85 14.55
N GLU A 59 8.99 4.30 13.70
CA GLU A 59 8.69 2.86 13.67
C GLU A 59 9.92 2.02 13.23
N PHE A 60 10.77 2.61 12.38
CA PHE A 60 11.91 1.92 11.75
C PHE A 60 13.27 2.35 12.34
N TYR A 61 13.33 3.57 12.91
CA TYR A 61 14.58 4.20 13.36
C TYR A 61 14.42 4.84 14.73
N PRO A 62 15.19 4.38 15.75
CA PRO A 62 15.17 4.98 17.08
C PRO A 62 15.90 6.33 17.14
N GLN A 63 16.63 6.71 16.07
CA GLN A 63 17.42 7.93 16.01
C GLN A 63 16.55 9.18 15.85
N GLN A 64 17.08 10.33 16.25
CA GLN A 64 16.46 11.62 15.95
C GLN A 64 16.59 11.94 14.45
N VAL A 65 15.54 12.49 13.86
CA VAL A 65 15.52 12.82 12.42
C VAL A 65 16.05 14.23 12.19
N LYS A 66 16.98 14.37 11.24
CA LYS A 66 17.42 15.65 10.67
C LYS A 66 17.02 15.75 9.22
N PHE A 67 16.22 16.74 8.90
CA PHE A 67 15.73 16.96 7.53
C PHE A 67 16.70 17.82 6.71
N ILE A 68 16.95 17.38 5.48
CA ILE A 68 17.73 18.10 4.46
C ILE A 68 16.74 18.54 3.38
N GLN A 69 16.60 19.84 3.20
CA GLN A 69 15.75 20.39 2.16
C GLN A 69 16.43 20.26 0.81
N VAL A 70 15.73 19.71 -0.18
CA VAL A 70 16.20 19.59 -1.56
C VAL A 70 15.16 20.12 -2.54
N PRO A 71 15.54 20.56 -3.75
CA PRO A 71 14.60 20.97 -4.79
C PRO A 71 13.62 19.85 -5.13
N ASP A 72 12.38 20.19 -5.47
CA ASP A 72 11.30 19.24 -5.76
C ASP A 72 11.67 18.27 -6.89
N GLN A 73 12.30 18.78 -7.96
CA GLN A 73 12.74 17.96 -9.09
C GLN A 73 13.85 16.99 -8.68
N ASP A 74 14.82 17.45 -7.88
CA ASP A 74 15.94 16.62 -7.45
C ASP A 74 15.48 15.49 -6.54
N LEU A 75 14.52 15.74 -5.65
CA LEU A 75 13.92 14.69 -4.81
C LEU A 75 13.14 13.68 -5.64
N PHE A 76 12.36 14.14 -6.61
CA PHE A 76 11.62 13.27 -7.53
C PHE A 76 12.56 12.35 -8.31
N ASP A 77 13.61 12.90 -8.91
CA ASP A 77 14.61 12.16 -9.69
C ASP A 77 15.40 11.19 -8.80
N LEU A 78 15.70 11.58 -7.55
CA LEU A 78 16.32 10.72 -6.56
C LEU A 78 15.44 9.51 -6.23
N ILE A 79 14.18 9.72 -5.88
CA ILE A 79 13.22 8.65 -5.60
C ILE A 79 13.09 7.72 -6.80
N LYS A 80 12.94 8.26 -8.01
CA LYS A 80 12.83 7.47 -9.24
C LYS A 80 14.08 6.62 -9.49
N SER A 81 15.28 7.19 -9.31
CA SER A 81 16.53 6.46 -9.51
C SER A 81 16.74 5.35 -8.48
N LEU A 82 16.42 5.62 -7.21
CA LEU A 82 16.54 4.64 -6.13
C LEU A 82 15.55 3.49 -6.31
N LYS A 83 14.32 3.78 -6.76
CA LYS A 83 13.36 2.71 -7.11
C LYS A 83 13.87 1.82 -8.24
N ALA A 84 14.50 2.39 -9.26
CA ALA A 84 15.10 1.61 -10.33
C ALA A 84 16.27 0.73 -9.84
N GLU A 85 17.05 1.19 -8.86
CA GLU A 85 18.11 0.40 -8.24
C GLU A 85 17.55 -0.69 -7.30
N MET A 86 16.57 -0.37 -6.47
CA MET A 86 15.86 -1.35 -5.65
C MET A 86 15.19 -2.45 -6.49
N GLN A 87 14.86 -2.16 -7.76
CA GLN A 87 14.32 -3.13 -8.72
C GLN A 87 15.39 -3.93 -9.47
N LYS A 88 16.62 -3.41 -9.65
CA LYS A 88 17.71 -4.10 -10.36
C LYS A 88 18.32 -5.26 -9.57
N ASP A 89 18.31 -5.22 -8.24
CA ASP A 89 18.73 -6.34 -7.38
C ASP A 89 17.71 -7.50 -7.35
N SER A 90 16.65 -7.41 -8.13
CA SER A 90 15.57 -8.40 -8.25
C SER A 90 15.54 -9.13 -9.60
N SER A 91 16.70 -9.29 -10.28
CA SER A 91 16.81 -10.19 -11.41
C SER A 91 17.09 -11.60 -10.92
N ASP A 92 16.14 -12.19 -10.28
CA ASP A 92 15.68 -13.58 -10.45
C ASP A 92 14.38 -13.72 -9.64
N ASP A 93 13.30 -14.11 -10.35
CA ASP A 93 11.99 -14.42 -9.77
C ASP A 93 11.19 -13.22 -9.19
N GLY A 94 10.64 -12.34 -10.05
CA GLY A 94 9.37 -11.58 -9.93
C GLY A 94 8.93 -10.95 -8.58
N THR A 95 9.80 -10.82 -7.60
CA THR A 95 9.48 -10.28 -6.28
C THR A 95 10.42 -9.14 -5.92
N SER A 96 9.92 -7.89 -6.08
CA SER A 96 10.52 -6.73 -5.42
C SER A 96 10.86 -7.05 -3.95
N LYS A 97 11.99 -6.55 -3.44
CA LYS A 97 12.32 -6.56 -1.99
C LYS A 97 11.41 -5.61 -1.17
N GLN A 98 10.11 -5.70 -1.34
CA GLN A 98 9.19 -5.47 -0.26
C GLN A 98 9.48 -6.54 0.77
N VAL A 99 9.76 -6.16 2.01
CA VAL A 99 9.84 -7.16 3.09
C VAL A 99 8.60 -8.01 2.95
N LYS A 100 8.79 -9.30 2.60
CA LYS A 100 7.67 -10.15 2.22
C LYS A 100 6.71 -10.19 3.41
N LEU A 101 5.42 -10.09 3.15
CA LEU A 101 4.38 -10.11 4.19
C LEU A 101 4.60 -11.25 5.20
N GLY A 102 5.05 -12.42 4.73
CA GLY A 102 5.39 -13.55 5.58
C GLY A 102 6.56 -13.28 6.53
N GLU A 103 7.60 -12.60 6.06
CA GLU A 103 8.76 -12.24 6.89
C GLU A 103 8.38 -11.25 8.00
N LEU A 104 7.53 -10.25 7.70
CA LEU A 104 7.00 -9.31 8.70
C LEU A 104 6.17 -10.04 9.75
N LEU A 105 5.33 -10.99 9.32
CA LEU A 105 4.50 -11.79 10.23
C LEU A 105 5.35 -12.66 11.18
N ILE A 106 6.44 -13.26 10.68
CA ILE A 106 7.41 -14.01 11.50
C ILE A 106 8.14 -13.07 12.45
N GLN A 107 8.62 -11.93 11.96
CA GLN A 107 9.33 -10.93 12.78
C GLN A 107 8.48 -10.39 13.92
N LYS A 108 7.17 -10.23 13.69
CA LYS A 108 6.20 -9.85 14.73
C LYS A 108 5.78 -11.02 15.64
N GLY A 109 6.22 -12.24 15.35
CA GLY A 109 5.86 -13.44 16.11
C GLY A 109 4.42 -13.90 15.92
N TYR A 110 3.74 -13.47 14.86
CA TYR A 110 2.36 -13.87 14.57
C TYR A 110 2.27 -15.26 13.95
N ILE A 111 3.30 -15.67 13.19
CA ILE A 111 3.44 -17.01 12.62
C ILE A 111 4.87 -17.51 12.75
N ASN A 112 5.06 -18.81 12.59
CA ASN A 112 6.37 -19.44 12.44
C ASN A 112 6.64 -19.87 10.97
N ASP A 113 7.87 -20.33 10.70
CA ASP A 113 8.29 -20.76 9.35
C ASP A 113 7.44 -21.90 8.79
N VAL A 114 7.02 -22.84 9.64
CA VAL A 114 6.19 -24.00 9.24
C VAL A 114 4.82 -23.52 8.75
N GLN A 115 4.19 -22.61 9.51
CA GLN A 115 2.90 -22.00 9.14
C GLN A 115 3.02 -21.18 7.85
N LEU A 116 4.13 -20.45 7.66
CA LEU A 116 4.37 -19.73 6.43
C LEU A 116 4.50 -20.66 5.23
N LEU A 117 5.29 -21.75 5.34
CA LEU A 117 5.45 -22.73 4.26
C LEU A 117 4.12 -23.41 3.90
N GLN A 118 3.33 -23.79 4.89
CA GLN A 118 2.00 -24.37 4.68
C GLN A 118 1.08 -23.37 3.95
N ALA A 119 1.06 -22.13 4.38
CA ALA A 119 0.23 -21.10 3.75
C ALA A 119 0.69 -20.77 2.33
N LEU A 120 2.00 -20.78 2.04
CA LEU A 120 2.53 -20.59 0.69
C LEU A 120 2.09 -21.70 -0.26
N ALA A 121 2.15 -22.96 0.19
CA ALA A 121 1.69 -24.10 -0.61
C ALA A 121 0.20 -23.98 -0.95
N GLU A 122 -0.62 -23.64 0.05
CA GLU A 122 -2.06 -23.52 -0.11
C GLU A 122 -2.45 -22.28 -0.96
N SER A 123 -1.75 -21.15 -0.79
CA SER A 123 -1.91 -19.94 -1.60
C SER A 123 -1.69 -20.22 -3.09
N LYS A 124 -0.65 -20.97 -3.43
CA LYS A 124 -0.36 -21.39 -4.80
C LYS A 124 -1.47 -22.32 -5.34
N ARG A 125 -1.92 -23.26 -4.53
CA ARG A 125 -2.98 -24.23 -4.91
C ARG A 125 -4.31 -23.52 -5.19
N GLN A 126 -4.72 -22.61 -4.33
CA GLN A 126 -6.00 -21.90 -4.44
C GLN A 126 -5.94 -20.64 -5.29
N LYS A 127 -4.75 -20.16 -5.68
CA LYS A 127 -4.51 -18.87 -6.39
C LYS A 127 -5.08 -17.68 -5.64
N ILE A 128 -4.99 -17.68 -4.31
CA ILE A 128 -5.40 -16.56 -3.44
C ILE A 128 -4.18 -15.95 -2.75
N PRO A 129 -4.24 -14.64 -2.40
CA PRO A 129 -3.13 -13.96 -1.74
C PRO A 129 -2.73 -14.65 -0.43
N ILE A 130 -1.42 -14.68 -0.14
CA ILE A 130 -0.85 -15.34 1.05
C ILE A 130 -1.46 -14.84 2.37
N GLY A 131 -1.70 -13.52 2.50
CA GLY A 131 -2.34 -12.95 3.69
C GLY A 131 -3.75 -13.50 3.91
N SER A 132 -4.55 -13.63 2.85
CA SER A 132 -5.89 -14.23 2.91
C SER A 132 -5.83 -15.72 3.23
N THR A 133 -4.81 -16.41 2.75
CA THR A 133 -4.60 -17.83 3.05
C THR A 133 -4.26 -18.03 4.53
N LEU A 134 -3.34 -17.23 5.07
CA LEU A 134 -2.96 -17.26 6.49
C LEU A 134 -4.18 -16.99 7.40
N PHE A 135 -5.01 -16.02 7.04
CA PHE A 135 -6.25 -15.73 7.74
C PHE A 135 -7.25 -16.91 7.66
N LYS A 136 -7.46 -17.49 6.46
CA LYS A 136 -8.35 -18.64 6.28
C LYS A 136 -7.90 -19.89 7.05
N LEU A 137 -6.58 -20.10 7.16
CA LEU A 137 -6.00 -21.19 7.94
C LEU A 137 -6.05 -20.93 9.46
N GLY A 138 -6.51 -19.75 9.89
CA GLY A 138 -6.58 -19.36 11.30
C GLY A 138 -5.20 -19.09 11.93
N PHE A 139 -4.15 -18.90 11.12
CA PHE A 139 -2.80 -18.62 11.63
C PHE A 139 -2.63 -17.17 12.07
N ILE A 140 -3.42 -16.25 11.51
CA ILE A 140 -3.46 -14.85 11.90
C ILE A 140 -4.91 -14.34 11.99
N THR A 141 -5.12 -13.30 12.77
CA THR A 141 -6.39 -12.56 12.78
C THR A 141 -6.46 -11.52 11.65
N LEU A 142 -7.66 -10.98 11.41
CA LEU A 142 -7.85 -9.93 10.42
C LEU A 142 -7.11 -8.65 10.83
N GLU A 143 -7.08 -8.33 12.13
CA GLU A 143 -6.38 -7.17 12.69
C GLU A 143 -4.87 -7.30 12.49
N GLN A 144 -4.29 -8.48 12.76
CA GLN A 144 -2.87 -8.75 12.50
C GLN A 144 -2.52 -8.61 11.02
N LEU A 145 -3.38 -9.13 10.12
CA LEU A 145 -3.20 -8.96 8.69
C LEU A 145 -3.22 -7.49 8.28
N LYS A 146 -4.18 -6.72 8.81
CA LYS A 146 -4.30 -5.28 8.57
C LYS A 146 -3.07 -4.52 9.06
N GLU A 147 -2.62 -4.77 10.28
CA GLU A 147 -1.40 -4.15 10.83
C GLU A 147 -0.21 -4.36 9.89
N ILE A 148 0.02 -5.60 9.44
CA ILE A 148 1.14 -5.92 8.57
C ILE A 148 1.00 -5.28 7.18
N LEU A 149 -0.20 -5.24 6.62
CA LEU A 149 -0.46 -4.55 5.37
C LEU A 149 -0.19 -3.04 5.47
N HIS A 150 -0.59 -2.42 6.58
CA HIS A 150 -0.27 -1.02 6.85
C HIS A 150 1.24 -0.80 6.98
N LEU A 151 1.94 -1.62 7.76
CA LEU A 151 3.40 -1.56 7.89
C LEU A 151 4.12 -1.77 6.56
N GLN A 152 3.63 -2.68 5.72
CA GLN A 152 4.22 -2.99 4.43
C GLN A 152 4.02 -1.90 3.39
N THR A 153 2.86 -1.24 3.39
CA THR A 153 2.45 -0.34 2.31
C THR A 153 2.43 1.13 2.72
N GLY A 154 2.30 1.43 4.01
CA GLY A 154 2.14 2.77 4.55
C GLY A 154 0.79 3.43 4.28
N TYR A 155 -0.14 2.74 3.63
CA TYR A 155 -1.48 3.25 3.40
C TYR A 155 -2.35 3.08 4.64
N ASP A 156 -3.25 4.05 4.87
CA ASP A 156 -4.31 3.90 5.86
C ASP A 156 -5.28 2.78 5.46
N LEU A 157 -5.93 2.20 6.47
CA LEU A 157 -6.85 1.07 6.30
C LEU A 157 -8.29 1.52 6.30
N VAL A 158 -9.13 0.79 5.58
CA VAL A 158 -10.58 0.97 5.66
C VAL A 158 -11.08 0.51 7.03
N THR A 159 -11.93 1.33 7.68
CA THR A 159 -12.55 0.96 8.96
C THR A 159 -13.84 0.16 8.75
N PRO A 160 -14.30 -0.62 9.76
CA PRO A 160 -15.58 -1.34 9.67
C PRO A 160 -16.77 -0.42 9.41
N GLU A 161 -16.79 0.78 10.01
CA GLU A 161 -17.85 1.77 9.82
C GLU A 161 -17.90 2.30 8.39
N GLN A 162 -16.73 2.51 7.79
CA GLN A 162 -16.61 2.90 6.38
C GLN A 162 -17.12 1.78 5.46
N LEU A 163 -16.82 0.52 5.78
CA LEU A 163 -17.34 -0.61 5.02
C LEU A 163 -18.86 -0.77 5.15
N ALA A 164 -19.45 -0.43 6.29
CA ALA A 164 -20.90 -0.52 6.49
C ALA A 164 -21.70 0.56 5.73
N SER A 165 -21.07 1.67 5.32
CA SER A 165 -21.73 2.80 4.64
C SER A 165 -21.58 2.83 3.12
N GLN A 166 -20.88 1.86 2.54
CA GLN A 166 -20.48 1.86 1.12
C GLN A 166 -21.61 1.62 0.12
N ASP A 167 -22.75 1.08 0.54
CA ASP A 167 -23.90 0.73 -0.32
C ASP A 167 -24.35 1.87 -1.22
N LYS A 168 -24.23 3.10 -0.70
CA LYS A 168 -24.63 4.32 -1.40
C LYS A 168 -23.69 4.69 -2.54
N PHE A 169 -22.44 4.21 -2.49
CA PHE A 169 -21.36 4.67 -3.35
C PHE A 169 -20.90 3.61 -4.36
N ILE A 170 -21.24 2.33 -4.16
CA ILE A 170 -20.78 1.22 -5.00
C ILE A 170 -21.12 1.42 -6.49
N LYS A 171 -22.22 2.11 -6.78
CA LYS A 171 -22.70 2.37 -8.15
C LYS A 171 -22.03 3.56 -8.84
N ILE A 172 -21.14 4.28 -8.16
CA ILE A 172 -20.39 5.41 -8.75
C ILE A 172 -19.44 4.93 -9.86
N LEU A 173 -18.95 3.69 -9.74
CA LEU A 173 -18.07 3.07 -10.73
C LEU A 173 -18.75 1.84 -11.35
N PRO A 174 -18.47 1.51 -12.62
CA PRO A 174 -18.97 0.29 -13.26
C PRO A 174 -18.49 -0.98 -12.54
N GLU A 175 -19.34 -2.00 -12.47
CA GLU A 175 -19.04 -3.28 -11.79
C GLU A 175 -17.77 -3.95 -12.33
N ASP A 176 -17.61 -4.00 -13.65
CA ASP A 176 -16.43 -4.59 -14.28
C ASP A 176 -15.15 -3.82 -13.93
N PHE A 177 -15.24 -2.49 -13.83
CA PHE A 177 -14.12 -1.64 -13.42
C PHE A 177 -13.72 -1.91 -11.97
N ILE A 178 -14.69 -2.05 -11.08
CA ILE A 178 -14.52 -2.42 -9.66
C ILE A 178 -13.81 -3.77 -9.55
N LYS A 179 -14.30 -4.80 -10.25
CA LYS A 179 -13.77 -6.15 -10.19
C LYS A 179 -12.36 -6.26 -10.76
N THR A 180 -12.13 -5.64 -11.92
CA THR A 180 -10.84 -5.70 -12.63
C THR A 180 -9.74 -5.03 -11.84
N ASN A 181 -10.03 -3.86 -11.27
CA ASN A 181 -9.04 -3.07 -10.53
C ASN A 181 -8.99 -3.40 -9.04
N LYS A 182 -9.87 -4.26 -8.54
CA LYS A 182 -10.00 -4.66 -7.12
C LYS A 182 -10.13 -3.45 -6.19
N ILE A 183 -11.06 -2.56 -6.54
CA ILE A 183 -11.38 -1.34 -5.81
C ILE A 183 -12.85 -1.34 -5.40
N ILE A 184 -13.16 -0.69 -4.29
CA ILE A 184 -14.53 -0.47 -3.82
C ILE A 184 -14.71 1.01 -3.50
N PRO A 185 -15.66 1.73 -4.12
CA PRO A 185 -16.04 3.05 -3.66
C PRO A 185 -16.62 2.98 -2.24
N ILE A 186 -16.01 3.71 -1.29
CA ILE A 186 -16.37 3.66 0.14
C ILE A 186 -17.26 4.85 0.51
N SER A 187 -16.83 6.05 0.15
CA SER A 187 -17.56 7.29 0.44
C SER A 187 -17.17 8.39 -0.53
N SER A 188 -18.03 9.41 -0.64
CA SER A 188 -17.79 10.60 -1.46
C SER A 188 -18.36 11.83 -0.78
N ASP A 189 -17.63 12.95 -0.87
CA ASP A 189 -18.10 14.29 -0.50
C ASP A 189 -18.41 15.16 -1.74
N GLY A 190 -18.44 14.55 -2.93
CA GLY A 190 -18.63 15.23 -4.22
C GLY A 190 -17.33 15.79 -4.84
N LYS A 191 -16.27 15.96 -4.08
CA LYS A 191 -14.95 16.39 -4.55
C LYS A 191 -13.92 15.27 -4.45
N THR A 192 -13.99 14.50 -3.37
CA THR A 192 -13.08 13.40 -3.05
C THR A 192 -13.86 12.09 -3.03
N LEU A 193 -13.37 11.09 -3.77
CA LEU A 193 -13.88 9.73 -3.74
C LEU A 193 -12.92 8.86 -2.93
N ILE A 194 -13.35 8.35 -1.78
CA ILE A 194 -12.59 7.41 -0.99
C ILE A 194 -12.79 6.00 -1.56
N LEU A 195 -11.67 5.34 -1.86
CA LEU A 195 -11.62 4.01 -2.46
C LEU A 195 -10.97 3.03 -1.48
N GLY A 196 -11.64 1.94 -1.20
CA GLY A 196 -11.02 0.75 -0.62
C GLY A 196 -10.30 -0.01 -1.73
N VAL A 197 -9.01 -0.28 -1.58
CA VAL A 197 -8.19 -0.97 -2.58
C VAL A 197 -7.48 -2.16 -1.96
N VAL A 198 -7.41 -3.29 -2.67
CA VAL A 198 -6.67 -4.48 -2.19
C VAL A 198 -5.16 -4.28 -2.33
N THR A 199 -4.76 -3.57 -3.36
CA THR A 199 -3.38 -3.12 -3.60
C THR A 199 -3.43 -1.70 -4.13
N PRO A 200 -2.40 -0.87 -3.86
CA PRO A 200 -2.34 0.49 -4.41
C PRO A 200 -2.56 0.50 -5.91
N VAL A 201 -3.45 1.36 -6.37
CA VAL A 201 -3.88 1.43 -7.77
C VAL A 201 -2.88 2.23 -8.60
N LYS A 202 -2.65 1.80 -9.83
CA LYS A 202 -1.74 2.49 -10.76
C LYS A 202 -2.23 3.90 -11.09
N PRO A 203 -1.33 4.86 -11.36
CA PRO A 203 -1.70 6.24 -11.68
C PRO A 203 -2.70 6.38 -12.85
N ASP A 204 -2.61 5.51 -13.86
CA ASP A 204 -3.50 5.58 -15.01
C ASP A 204 -4.93 5.21 -14.64
N VAL A 205 -5.12 4.18 -13.79
CA VAL A 205 -6.46 3.83 -13.27
C VAL A 205 -7.03 4.95 -12.40
N LEU A 206 -6.18 5.69 -11.65
CA LEU A 206 -6.65 6.87 -10.90
C LEU A 206 -7.12 7.99 -11.83
N LYS A 207 -6.47 8.20 -12.98
CA LYS A 207 -6.93 9.15 -14.00
C LYS A 207 -8.28 8.72 -14.60
N ASP A 208 -8.45 7.43 -14.88
CA ASP A 208 -9.72 6.90 -15.35
C ASP A 208 -10.85 7.14 -14.36
N ILE A 209 -10.57 6.97 -13.04
CA ILE A 209 -11.55 7.26 -11.98
C ILE A 209 -11.92 8.75 -11.97
N ILE A 210 -10.94 9.65 -12.09
CA ILE A 210 -11.20 11.10 -12.17
C ILE A 210 -12.06 11.41 -13.40
N TYR A 211 -11.75 10.81 -14.54
CA TYR A 211 -12.51 11.00 -15.77
C TYR A 211 -13.96 10.52 -15.64
N LEU A 212 -14.17 9.35 -15.03
CA LEU A 212 -15.49 8.76 -14.86
C LEU A 212 -16.36 9.49 -13.83
N THR A 213 -15.75 10.02 -12.76
CA THR A 213 -16.49 10.52 -11.60
C THR A 213 -16.38 12.03 -11.40
N GLY A 214 -15.40 12.70 -12.00
CA GLY A 214 -15.07 14.10 -11.73
C GLY A 214 -14.47 14.34 -10.34
N GLN A 215 -14.14 13.30 -9.58
CA GLN A 215 -13.69 13.38 -8.20
C GLN A 215 -12.24 12.94 -8.03
N ASN A 216 -11.54 13.50 -7.03
CA ASN A 216 -10.17 13.11 -6.69
C ASN A 216 -10.17 11.81 -5.86
N PRO A 217 -9.53 10.73 -6.32
CA PRO A 217 -9.51 9.47 -5.59
C PRO A 217 -8.51 9.51 -4.43
N LYS A 218 -8.96 9.11 -3.22
CA LYS A 218 -8.13 8.82 -2.06
C LYS A 218 -8.19 7.33 -1.77
N GLN A 219 -7.04 6.67 -1.67
CA GLN A 219 -6.95 5.23 -1.48
C GLN A 219 -6.79 4.88 0.00
N LEU A 220 -7.58 3.91 0.46
CA LEU A 220 -7.43 3.22 1.72
C LEU A 220 -7.26 1.73 1.44
N LEU A 221 -6.37 1.05 2.16
CA LEU A 221 -6.19 -0.39 1.98
C LEU A 221 -7.33 -1.16 2.63
N MET A 222 -7.74 -2.22 1.94
CA MET A 222 -8.63 -3.25 2.46
C MET A 222 -8.05 -4.64 2.18
N THR A 223 -8.42 -5.61 2.99
CA THR A 223 -8.00 -6.99 2.76
C THR A 223 -8.75 -7.58 1.57
N HIS A 224 -8.15 -8.59 0.93
CA HIS A 224 -8.85 -9.33 -0.13
C HIS A 224 -10.13 -10.01 0.38
N TYR A 225 -10.17 -10.39 1.66
CA TYR A 225 -11.37 -10.94 2.30
C TYR A 225 -12.50 -9.91 2.38
N GLU A 226 -12.21 -8.69 2.85
CA GLU A 226 -13.19 -7.59 2.89
C GLU A 226 -13.70 -7.23 1.49
N PHE A 227 -12.79 -7.17 0.50
CA PHE A 227 -13.16 -6.93 -0.90
C PHE A 227 -14.15 -7.99 -1.42
N GLN A 228 -13.86 -9.28 -1.19
CA GLN A 228 -14.75 -10.36 -1.64
C GLN A 228 -16.13 -10.30 -0.94
N ASN A 229 -16.14 -9.99 0.35
CA ASN A 229 -17.40 -9.81 1.09
C ASN A 229 -18.23 -8.66 0.51
N CYS A 230 -17.60 -7.52 0.19
CA CYS A 230 -18.29 -6.40 -0.45
C CYS A 230 -18.88 -6.81 -1.80
N LEU A 231 -18.10 -7.47 -2.66
CA LEU A 231 -18.61 -7.94 -3.96
C LEU A 231 -19.80 -8.90 -3.79
N ASN A 232 -19.71 -9.83 -2.85
CA ASN A 232 -20.78 -10.79 -2.61
C ASN A 232 -22.04 -10.12 -2.08
N THR A 233 -21.92 -9.16 -1.18
CA THR A 233 -23.08 -8.43 -0.64
C THR A 233 -23.79 -7.64 -1.73
N PHE A 234 -23.05 -6.87 -2.54
CA PHE A 234 -23.66 -5.91 -3.46
C PHE A 234 -24.06 -6.49 -4.82
N PHE A 235 -23.27 -7.41 -5.35
CA PHE A 235 -23.49 -7.91 -6.71
C PHE A 235 -24.17 -9.28 -6.77
N SER A 236 -24.25 -10.03 -5.65
CA SER A 236 -25.02 -11.29 -5.61
C SER A 236 -26.51 -11.07 -5.33
N GLU A 237 -26.86 -9.99 -4.61
CA GLU A 237 -28.27 -9.66 -4.34
C GLU A 237 -28.99 -9.17 -5.61
N GLN A 238 -28.31 -8.46 -6.50
CA GLN A 238 -28.90 -8.00 -7.76
C GLN A 238 -29.27 -9.15 -8.69
N LYS A 239 -28.57 -10.28 -8.68
CA LYS A 239 -28.97 -11.47 -9.46
C LYS A 239 -30.27 -12.08 -8.96
N LYS A 240 -30.53 -12.01 -7.65
CA LYS A 240 -31.77 -12.54 -7.06
C LYS A 240 -32.99 -11.65 -7.31
N GLU A 241 -32.80 -10.35 -7.43
CA GLU A 241 -33.90 -9.41 -7.77
C GLU A 241 -34.29 -9.48 -9.23
N THR A 242 -33.32 -9.58 -10.15
CA THR A 242 -33.58 -9.74 -11.59
C THR A 242 -34.26 -11.06 -11.91
N GLU A 243 -33.97 -12.14 -11.23
CA GLU A 243 -34.66 -13.44 -11.39
C GLU A 243 -36.09 -13.45 -10.83
N LYS A 244 -36.40 -12.58 -9.86
CA LYS A 244 -37.79 -12.44 -9.34
C LYS A 244 -38.71 -11.58 -10.21
N VAL A 245 -38.15 -10.71 -11.06
CA VAL A 245 -38.93 -9.83 -11.95
C VAL A 245 -39.25 -10.52 -13.29
N ILE A 246 -38.58 -11.62 -13.61
CA ILE A 246 -38.77 -12.38 -14.87
C ILE A 246 -39.70 -13.60 -14.67
N LYS A 247 -40.21 -13.81 -13.46
CA LYS A 247 -41.28 -14.80 -13.14
C LYS A 247 -42.61 -14.09 -12.86
#